data_fcacd1ec4689725e09d203a8e427c84b
#
_entry.id   fcacd1ec4689725e09d203a8e427c84b
#
_cell.length_a   1.000
_cell.length_b   1.000
_cell.length_c   1.000
_cell.angle_alpha   90.00
_cell.angle_beta   90.00
_cell.angle_gamma   90.00
#
_symmetry.space_group_name_H-M   'P 1'
#
loop_
_entity.id
_entity.type
_entity.pdbx_description
1 polymer ?
#
loop_
_entity_poly.entity_id
_entity_poly.type
_entity_poly.pdbx_seq_one_letter_code
_entity_poly.pdbx_strand_id
1 'polypeptide(L)'
;MDFQDVNNVIESHPDMILKDKYIAIKKVNWLDKVTNIRKISKDLNIGLDSIIFIDDSPFEVNLVRSQLPELKVVKVPSKLHKYTEIMRNILGDFYNLTSSNEDESKTRIYKEQLKRHKIKKTFSNIDEYLSSLCLEISISENSNSIVDRISQISLKTNQFNLTTRRYTETDIFGFIEDTRYCVYSLSVCDKYGDYGSTGLAIILINGGIATIDSFLISCRIIGRYIEFSFIDYIINKMRDNNIEFLNAKYIKTGKNNQTENFYEDCGFDLIETSKTSKIYSLKLEKYTINGKKDYIEVIDE
;
A
#
# COMPACT_ATOMS: atom_id res chain seq x y z
N MET A 1 -30.52 3.15 -15.66
CA MET A 1 -29.45 3.53 -16.60
C MET A 1 -28.62 2.29 -16.87
N ASP A 2 -28.46 1.94 -18.12
CA ASP A 2 -27.70 0.75 -18.53
C ASP A 2 -26.19 1.11 -18.57
N PHE A 3 -25.35 0.06 -18.45
CA PHE A 3 -23.89 0.22 -18.54
C PHE A 3 -23.45 0.82 -19.89
N GLN A 4 -24.15 0.43 -20.96
CA GLN A 4 -23.88 0.93 -22.30
C GLN A 4 -24.17 2.44 -22.43
N ASP A 5 -25.26 2.92 -21.84
CA ASP A 5 -25.62 4.35 -21.85
C ASP A 5 -24.55 5.21 -21.20
N VAL A 6 -24.04 4.76 -20.03
CA VAL A 6 -22.95 5.45 -19.31
C VAL A 6 -21.68 5.50 -20.14
N ASN A 7 -21.30 4.40 -20.78
CA ASN A 7 -20.11 4.36 -21.62
C ASN A 7 -20.25 5.26 -22.84
N ASN A 8 -21.41 5.26 -23.51
CA ASN A 8 -21.66 6.13 -24.66
C ASN A 8 -21.50 7.62 -24.29
N VAL A 9 -21.99 8.04 -23.12
CA VAL A 9 -21.83 9.42 -22.66
C VAL A 9 -20.35 9.75 -22.40
N ILE A 10 -19.61 8.85 -21.71
CA ILE A 10 -18.20 9.09 -21.39
C ILE A 10 -17.33 9.18 -22.65
N GLU A 11 -17.62 8.34 -23.66
CA GLU A 11 -16.81 8.24 -24.88
C GLU A 11 -17.20 9.31 -25.92
N SER A 12 -18.50 9.52 -26.13
CA SER A 12 -19.01 10.20 -27.32
C SER A 12 -19.52 11.62 -27.03
N HIS A 13 -19.82 11.99 -25.78
CA HIS A 13 -20.33 13.34 -25.51
C HIS A 13 -19.24 14.39 -25.72
N PRO A 14 -19.46 15.44 -26.54
CA PRO A 14 -18.41 16.38 -26.94
C PRO A 14 -17.87 17.19 -25.76
N ASP A 15 -18.69 17.55 -24.78
CA ASP A 15 -18.31 18.36 -23.63
C ASP A 15 -17.86 17.52 -22.42
N MET A 16 -17.79 16.17 -22.55
CA MET A 16 -17.34 15.29 -21.47
C MET A 16 -15.82 15.29 -21.38
N ILE A 17 -15.29 15.97 -20.37
CA ILE A 17 -13.84 16.01 -20.08
C ILE A 17 -13.39 14.70 -19.43
N LEU A 18 -14.24 14.10 -18.57
CA LEU A 18 -13.94 12.84 -17.91
C LEU A 18 -14.00 11.69 -18.91
N LYS A 19 -12.86 11.16 -19.32
CA LYS A 19 -12.72 10.02 -20.22
C LYS A 19 -12.38 8.72 -19.46
N ASP A 20 -12.57 7.57 -20.08
CA ASP A 20 -12.33 6.25 -19.48
C ASP A 20 -10.92 6.08 -18.91
N LYS A 21 -9.91 6.75 -19.51
CA LYS A 21 -8.54 6.70 -19.00
C LYS A 21 -8.38 7.20 -17.56
N TYR A 22 -9.29 8.06 -17.09
CA TYR A 22 -9.30 8.60 -15.73
C TYR A 22 -10.18 7.79 -14.76
N ILE A 23 -10.92 6.79 -15.24
CA ILE A 23 -11.86 6.00 -14.45
C ILE A 23 -11.23 4.64 -14.13
N ALA A 24 -10.93 4.39 -12.85
CA ALA A 24 -10.37 3.13 -12.40
C ALA A 24 -11.40 1.98 -12.45
N ILE A 25 -12.64 2.23 -11.99
CA ILE A 25 -13.70 1.23 -11.90
C ILE A 25 -15.08 1.87 -12.12
N LYS A 26 -15.98 1.14 -12.77
CA LYS A 26 -17.39 1.51 -12.96
C LYS A 26 -18.29 0.46 -12.32
N LYS A 27 -19.21 0.88 -11.45
CA LYS A 27 -20.25 0.03 -10.84
C LYS A 27 -21.62 0.59 -11.27
N VAL A 28 -22.04 0.23 -12.48
CA VAL A 28 -23.35 0.61 -13.05
C VAL A 28 -24.28 -0.57 -12.86
N ASN A 29 -25.16 -0.51 -11.86
CA ASN A 29 -26.09 -1.54 -11.48
C ASN A 29 -27.21 -0.98 -10.59
N TRP A 30 -28.15 -1.80 -10.18
CA TRP A 30 -29.30 -1.43 -9.34
C TRP A 30 -29.08 -1.63 -7.83
N LEU A 31 -27.85 -1.94 -7.40
CA LEU A 31 -27.51 -2.01 -6.00
C LEU A 31 -27.41 -0.60 -5.41
N ASP A 32 -27.65 -0.50 -4.11
CA ASP A 32 -27.48 0.76 -3.36
C ASP A 32 -26.03 1.26 -3.39
N LYS A 33 -25.87 2.56 -3.15
CA LYS A 33 -24.57 3.23 -3.20
C LYS A 33 -23.61 2.70 -2.13
N VAL A 34 -24.09 2.40 -0.93
CA VAL A 34 -23.28 1.89 0.18
C VAL A 34 -22.64 0.54 -0.19
N THR A 35 -23.45 -0.38 -0.74
CA THR A 35 -22.97 -1.67 -1.22
C THR A 35 -21.94 -1.52 -2.33
N ASN A 36 -22.18 -0.62 -3.29
CA ASN A 36 -21.24 -0.36 -4.38
C ASN A 36 -19.93 0.28 -3.87
N ILE A 37 -19.98 1.24 -2.94
CA ILE A 37 -18.80 1.87 -2.34
C ILE A 37 -17.96 0.85 -1.59
N ARG A 38 -18.57 -0.01 -0.76
CA ARG A 38 -17.86 -1.10 -0.06
C ARG A 38 -17.19 -2.07 -1.05
N LYS A 39 -17.87 -2.41 -2.16
CA LYS A 39 -17.27 -3.25 -3.23
C LYS A 39 -16.12 -2.54 -3.92
N ILE A 40 -16.22 -1.25 -4.21
CA ILE A 40 -15.14 -0.44 -4.80
C ILE A 40 -13.93 -0.41 -3.87
N SER A 41 -14.14 -0.09 -2.58
CA SER A 41 -13.09 -0.09 -1.56
C SER A 41 -12.35 -1.44 -1.53
N LYS A 42 -13.09 -2.54 -1.51
CA LYS A 42 -12.54 -3.91 -1.52
C LYS A 42 -11.81 -4.26 -2.83
N ASP A 43 -12.43 -3.95 -3.98
CA ASP A 43 -11.88 -4.28 -5.30
C ASP A 43 -10.59 -3.49 -5.60
N LEU A 44 -10.49 -2.26 -5.10
CA LEU A 44 -9.32 -1.39 -5.25
C LEU A 44 -8.34 -1.48 -4.07
N ASN A 45 -8.72 -2.18 -3.01
CA ASN A 45 -7.96 -2.28 -1.75
C ASN A 45 -7.58 -0.90 -1.19
N ILE A 46 -8.55 0.00 -1.09
CA ILE A 46 -8.41 1.35 -0.51
C ILE A 46 -9.32 1.51 0.70
N GLY A 47 -8.88 2.28 1.70
CA GLY A 47 -9.70 2.61 2.87
C GLY A 47 -10.90 3.49 2.52
N LEU A 48 -11.99 3.38 3.27
CA LEU A 48 -13.15 4.26 3.11
C LEU A 48 -12.81 5.73 3.39
N ASP A 49 -11.86 5.98 4.27
CA ASP A 49 -11.29 7.30 4.58
C ASP A 49 -10.53 7.95 3.42
N SER A 50 -10.22 7.18 2.38
CA SER A 50 -9.55 7.65 1.15
C SER A 50 -10.54 7.87 0.00
N ILE A 51 -11.84 7.81 0.25
CA ILE A 51 -12.90 7.96 -0.75
C ILE A 51 -13.73 9.21 -0.45
N ILE A 52 -14.04 9.99 -1.49
CA ILE A 52 -15.03 11.06 -1.43
C ILE A 52 -16.23 10.64 -2.27
N PHE A 53 -17.41 10.61 -1.66
CA PHE A 53 -18.67 10.36 -2.35
C PHE A 53 -19.34 11.69 -2.70
N ILE A 54 -19.66 11.87 -3.95
CA ILE A 54 -20.30 13.09 -4.47
C ILE A 54 -21.60 12.70 -5.16
N ASP A 55 -22.72 13.21 -4.68
CA ASP A 55 -24.06 12.88 -5.23
C ASP A 55 -25.02 14.06 -5.05
N ASP A 56 -26.01 14.18 -5.93
CA ASP A 56 -27.04 15.23 -5.87
C ASP A 56 -28.29 14.80 -5.09
N SER A 57 -28.52 13.48 -4.95
CA SER A 57 -29.66 12.92 -4.24
C SER A 57 -29.52 13.10 -2.72
N PRO A 58 -30.42 13.84 -2.04
CA PRO A 58 -30.40 13.94 -0.59
C PRO A 58 -30.55 12.58 0.11
N PHE A 59 -31.30 11.67 -0.49
CA PHE A 59 -31.51 10.31 0.05
C PHE A 59 -30.20 9.53 0.07
N GLU A 60 -29.50 9.45 -1.07
CA GLU A 60 -28.24 8.72 -1.19
C GLU A 60 -27.14 9.33 -0.32
N VAL A 61 -27.04 10.66 -0.31
CA VAL A 61 -26.11 11.39 0.57
C VAL A 61 -26.32 11.06 2.04
N ASN A 62 -27.59 11.07 2.53
CA ASN A 62 -27.88 10.77 3.92
C ASN A 62 -27.66 9.30 4.25
N LEU A 63 -28.02 8.39 3.34
CA LEU A 63 -27.79 6.95 3.49
C LEU A 63 -26.30 6.64 3.62
N VAL A 64 -25.47 7.15 2.70
CA VAL A 64 -24.02 6.93 2.72
C VAL A 64 -23.39 7.53 3.98
N ARG A 65 -23.78 8.75 4.35
CA ARG A 65 -23.26 9.43 5.56
C ARG A 65 -23.58 8.66 6.85
N SER A 66 -24.76 8.05 6.93
CA SER A 66 -25.18 7.29 8.12
C SER A 66 -24.49 5.92 8.21
N GLN A 67 -24.24 5.26 7.08
CA GLN A 67 -23.72 3.89 7.06
C GLN A 67 -22.20 3.78 6.83
N LEU A 68 -21.57 4.86 6.38
CA LEU A 68 -20.13 4.95 6.12
C LEU A 68 -19.56 6.25 6.73
N PRO A 69 -19.52 6.36 8.07
CA PRO A 69 -19.13 7.61 8.74
C PRO A 69 -17.67 8.01 8.47
N GLU A 70 -16.80 7.06 8.08
CA GLU A 70 -15.40 7.34 7.75
C GLU A 70 -15.23 8.03 6.39
N LEU A 71 -16.25 7.98 5.54
CA LEU A 71 -16.21 8.46 4.17
C LEU A 71 -16.62 9.94 4.11
N LYS A 72 -15.86 10.75 3.37
CA LYS A 72 -16.24 12.13 3.11
C LYS A 72 -17.39 12.19 2.11
N VAL A 73 -18.50 12.77 2.52
CA VAL A 73 -19.73 12.85 1.71
C VAL A 73 -20.03 14.30 1.34
N VAL A 74 -20.09 14.59 0.04
CA VAL A 74 -20.34 15.90 -0.54
C VAL A 74 -21.67 15.88 -1.29
N LYS A 75 -22.60 16.73 -0.87
CA LYS A 75 -23.86 16.94 -1.59
C LYS A 75 -23.69 17.98 -2.67
N VAL A 76 -24.05 17.63 -3.90
CA VAL A 76 -24.07 18.55 -5.03
C VAL A 76 -25.26 19.50 -4.89
N PRO A 77 -25.09 20.84 -5.03
CA PRO A 77 -26.19 21.78 -4.95
C PRO A 77 -27.08 21.70 -6.20
N SER A 78 -28.34 22.08 -6.04
CA SER A 78 -29.28 22.15 -7.17
C SER A 78 -28.96 23.23 -8.20
N LYS A 79 -28.11 24.20 -7.84
CA LYS A 79 -27.75 25.34 -8.72
C LYS A 79 -26.39 25.10 -9.38
N LEU A 80 -26.36 24.94 -10.70
CA LEU A 80 -25.15 24.62 -11.49
C LEU A 80 -23.96 25.55 -11.23
N HIS A 81 -24.23 26.87 -11.10
CA HIS A 81 -23.17 27.87 -10.86
C HIS A 81 -22.40 27.65 -9.54
N LYS A 82 -22.95 26.88 -8.61
CA LYS A 82 -22.28 26.52 -7.34
C LYS A 82 -21.39 25.28 -7.44
N TYR A 83 -21.40 24.56 -8.57
CA TYR A 83 -20.58 23.35 -8.73
C TYR A 83 -19.10 23.66 -8.63
N THR A 84 -18.66 24.75 -9.26
CA THR A 84 -17.25 25.18 -9.21
C THR A 84 -16.78 25.47 -7.79
N GLU A 85 -17.64 26.11 -6.96
CA GLU A 85 -17.32 26.39 -5.56
C GLU A 85 -17.12 25.11 -4.75
N ILE A 86 -18.02 24.14 -4.89
CA ILE A 86 -17.88 22.83 -4.21
C ILE A 86 -16.62 22.11 -4.65
N MET A 87 -16.35 22.07 -5.97
CA MET A 87 -15.14 21.41 -6.48
C MET A 87 -13.87 22.07 -5.91
N ARG A 88 -13.83 23.41 -5.81
CA ARG A 88 -12.71 24.12 -5.19
C ARG A 88 -12.54 23.74 -3.72
N ASN A 89 -13.62 23.61 -2.97
CA ASN A 89 -13.57 23.26 -1.54
C ASN A 89 -13.04 21.85 -1.27
N ILE A 90 -13.25 20.93 -2.21
CA ILE A 90 -12.73 19.54 -2.09
C ILE A 90 -11.37 19.34 -2.75
N LEU A 91 -10.87 20.30 -3.53
CA LEU A 91 -9.55 20.19 -4.17
C LEU A 91 -8.43 19.95 -3.15
N GLY A 92 -8.52 20.56 -1.96
CA GLY A 92 -7.55 20.38 -0.89
C GLY A 92 -7.38 18.92 -0.44
N ASP A 93 -8.44 18.09 -0.58
CA ASP A 93 -8.39 16.67 -0.22
C ASP A 93 -7.65 15.83 -1.27
N PHE A 94 -7.58 16.33 -2.51
CA PHE A 94 -6.90 15.66 -3.62
C PHE A 94 -5.54 16.26 -3.95
N TYR A 95 -5.25 17.45 -3.41
CA TYR A 95 -4.06 18.20 -3.77
C TYR A 95 -2.84 17.60 -3.08
N ASN A 96 -1.90 17.11 -3.87
CA ASN A 96 -0.57 16.69 -3.43
C ASN A 96 0.43 17.75 -3.91
N LEU A 97 1.17 18.35 -2.99
CA LEU A 97 2.22 19.33 -3.32
C LEU A 97 3.36 18.70 -4.14
N THR A 98 3.58 17.41 -3.94
CA THR A 98 4.56 16.62 -4.68
C THR A 98 3.83 15.51 -5.43
N SER A 99 3.62 15.70 -6.74
CA SER A 99 3.11 14.65 -7.63
C SER A 99 4.29 13.83 -8.13
N SER A 100 4.33 12.53 -7.82
CA SER A 100 5.30 11.60 -8.39
C SER A 100 4.77 11.00 -9.71
N ASN A 101 5.67 10.49 -10.57
CA ASN A 101 5.28 9.75 -11.79
C ASN A 101 4.34 8.56 -11.49
N GLU A 102 4.42 7.98 -10.29
CA GLU A 102 3.49 6.93 -9.86
C GLU A 102 2.09 7.48 -9.56
N ASP A 103 1.96 8.72 -9.09
CA ASP A 103 0.64 9.33 -8.86
C ASP A 103 -0.11 9.51 -10.19
N GLU A 104 0.57 9.82 -11.28
CA GLU A 104 0.01 9.86 -12.62
C GLU A 104 -0.42 8.48 -13.13
N SER A 105 0.29 7.44 -12.69
CA SER A 105 0.03 6.05 -13.05
C SER A 105 -1.06 5.36 -12.21
N LYS A 106 -1.60 5.99 -11.17
CA LYS A 106 -2.54 5.36 -10.23
C LYS A 106 -3.74 4.69 -10.89
N THR A 107 -4.38 5.36 -11.83
CA THR A 107 -5.55 4.78 -12.53
C THR A 107 -5.18 3.49 -13.28
N ARG A 108 -4.00 3.45 -13.90
CA ARG A 108 -3.47 2.27 -14.58
C ARG A 108 -3.23 1.14 -13.58
N ILE A 109 -2.57 1.43 -12.48
CA ILE A 109 -2.28 0.47 -11.40
C ILE A 109 -3.57 -0.15 -10.87
N TYR A 110 -4.62 0.65 -10.63
CA TYR A 110 -5.92 0.14 -10.19
C TYR A 110 -6.62 -0.72 -11.25
N LYS A 111 -6.54 -0.37 -12.53
CA LYS A 111 -7.08 -1.21 -13.62
C LYS A 111 -6.37 -2.57 -13.69
N GLU A 112 -5.06 -2.59 -13.53
CA GLU A 112 -4.26 -3.82 -13.46
C GLU A 112 -4.62 -4.66 -12.24
N GLN A 113 -4.83 -4.04 -11.08
CA GLN A 113 -5.29 -4.72 -9.88
C GLN A 113 -6.67 -5.38 -10.06
N LEU A 114 -7.59 -4.71 -10.75
CA LEU A 114 -8.90 -5.29 -11.09
C LEU A 114 -8.78 -6.51 -12.02
N LYS A 115 -7.86 -6.50 -13.00
CA LYS A 115 -7.56 -7.66 -13.83
C LYS A 115 -7.07 -8.83 -12.97
N ARG A 116 -6.12 -8.58 -12.07
CA ARG A 116 -5.61 -9.57 -11.11
C ARG A 116 -6.72 -10.16 -10.25
N HIS A 117 -7.62 -9.33 -9.74
CA HIS A 117 -8.74 -9.78 -8.92
C HIS A 117 -9.72 -10.68 -9.69
N LYS A 118 -10.01 -10.37 -10.95
CA LYS A 118 -10.84 -11.21 -11.81
C LYS A 118 -10.20 -12.59 -12.02
N ILE A 119 -8.90 -12.60 -12.33
CA ILE A 119 -8.16 -13.83 -12.61
C ILE A 119 -7.98 -14.65 -11.32
N LYS A 120 -7.72 -14.03 -10.17
CA LYS A 120 -7.66 -14.74 -8.88
C LYS A 120 -8.89 -15.63 -8.64
N LYS A 121 -10.07 -15.19 -9.07
CA LYS A 121 -11.32 -15.94 -8.91
C LYS A 121 -11.42 -17.19 -9.78
N THR A 122 -10.56 -17.36 -10.77
CA THR A 122 -10.53 -18.54 -11.64
C THR A 122 -9.65 -19.65 -11.10
N PHE A 123 -8.84 -19.37 -10.08
CA PHE A 123 -7.99 -20.35 -9.41
C PHE A 123 -8.69 -20.91 -8.17
N SER A 124 -8.56 -22.22 -7.95
CA SER A 124 -9.05 -22.90 -6.75
C SER A 124 -8.07 -22.81 -5.57
N ASN A 125 -6.77 -22.63 -5.87
CA ASN A 125 -5.70 -22.53 -4.89
C ASN A 125 -4.99 -21.17 -5.00
N ILE A 126 -4.72 -20.56 -3.85
CA ILE A 126 -4.02 -19.26 -3.77
C ILE A 126 -2.56 -19.35 -4.23
N ASP A 127 -1.86 -20.44 -3.92
CA ASP A 127 -0.46 -20.60 -4.30
C ASP A 127 -0.30 -20.79 -5.81
N GLU A 128 -1.22 -21.51 -6.47
CA GLU A 128 -1.26 -21.61 -7.93
C GLU A 128 -1.48 -20.24 -8.59
N TYR A 129 -2.40 -19.44 -8.03
CA TYR A 129 -2.61 -18.08 -8.51
C TYR A 129 -1.36 -17.23 -8.36
N LEU A 130 -0.72 -17.22 -7.16
CA LEU A 130 0.46 -16.42 -6.88
C LEU A 130 1.65 -16.85 -7.74
N SER A 131 1.88 -18.16 -7.92
CA SER A 131 2.89 -18.69 -8.85
C SER A 131 2.65 -18.23 -10.29
N SER A 132 1.38 -18.12 -10.69
CA SER A 132 1.03 -17.66 -12.04
C SER A 132 1.30 -16.19 -12.28
N LEU A 133 1.57 -15.39 -11.24
CA LEU A 133 1.83 -13.95 -11.36
C LEU A 133 3.24 -13.64 -11.88
N CYS A 134 4.21 -14.57 -11.73
CA CYS A 134 5.62 -14.31 -12.02
C CYS A 134 6.09 -13.07 -11.24
N LEU A 135 5.99 -13.15 -9.90
CA LEU A 135 6.36 -12.05 -9.01
C LEU A 135 7.87 -11.86 -9.01
N GLU A 136 8.26 -10.63 -9.27
CA GLU A 136 9.65 -10.17 -9.22
C GLU A 136 9.74 -9.00 -8.24
N ILE A 137 10.71 -9.03 -7.35
CA ILE A 137 11.00 -7.96 -6.40
C ILE A 137 12.43 -7.47 -6.61
N SER A 138 12.58 -6.15 -6.76
CA SER A 138 13.87 -5.48 -6.80
C SER A 138 14.09 -4.76 -5.47
N ILE A 139 15.26 -4.97 -4.87
CA ILE A 139 15.63 -4.35 -3.60
C ILE A 139 16.86 -3.50 -3.82
N SER A 140 16.76 -2.21 -3.53
CA SER A 140 17.90 -1.28 -3.59
C SER A 140 18.24 -0.77 -2.19
N GLU A 141 19.53 -0.58 -1.94
CA GLU A 141 20.09 -0.09 -0.68
C GLU A 141 20.59 1.34 -0.85
N ASN A 142 20.24 2.24 0.09
CA ASN A 142 20.73 3.63 0.20
C ASN A 142 20.60 4.45 -1.11
N SER A 143 19.53 4.24 -1.87
CA SER A 143 19.32 4.93 -3.15
C SER A 143 18.71 6.32 -2.96
N ASN A 144 19.43 7.35 -3.41
CA ASN A 144 18.95 8.74 -3.39
C ASN A 144 17.84 9.01 -4.40
N SER A 145 17.71 8.18 -5.44
CA SER A 145 16.77 8.41 -6.55
C SER A 145 15.29 8.23 -6.17
N ILE A 146 15.02 7.60 -5.00
CA ILE A 146 13.67 7.24 -4.58
C ILE A 146 13.26 7.81 -3.21
N VAL A 147 14.04 8.78 -2.68
CA VAL A 147 13.82 9.37 -1.35
C VAL A 147 12.43 9.98 -1.19
N ASP A 148 11.96 10.76 -2.18
CA ASP A 148 10.62 11.32 -2.21
C ASP A 148 9.55 10.23 -2.11
N ARG A 149 9.75 9.13 -2.83
CA ARG A 149 8.82 8.01 -2.85
C ARG A 149 8.81 7.23 -1.56
N ILE A 150 9.97 6.97 -0.97
CA ILE A 150 10.10 6.28 0.32
C ILE A 150 9.43 7.10 1.42
N SER A 151 9.65 8.42 1.45
CA SER A 151 8.98 9.34 2.37
C SER A 151 7.45 9.23 2.23
N GLN A 152 6.91 9.30 1.01
CA GLN A 152 5.47 9.17 0.76
C GLN A 152 4.91 7.83 1.25
N ILE A 153 5.62 6.71 1.03
CA ILE A 153 5.20 5.40 1.51
C ILE A 153 5.14 5.39 3.03
N SER A 154 6.15 5.94 3.71
CA SER A 154 6.18 6.02 5.18
C SER A 154 5.00 6.80 5.74
N LEU A 155 4.61 7.91 5.09
CA LEU A 155 3.50 8.76 5.50
C LEU A 155 2.12 8.13 5.27
N LYS A 156 1.95 7.33 4.21
CA LYS A 156 0.64 6.80 3.77
C LYS A 156 0.37 5.37 4.23
N THR A 157 1.38 4.59 4.60
CA THR A 157 1.22 3.17 4.97
C THR A 157 0.81 3.01 6.43
N ASN A 158 -0.33 2.34 6.65
CA ASN A 158 -0.89 2.09 7.97
C ASN A 158 -1.05 0.60 8.28
N GLN A 159 -1.55 -0.20 7.33
CA GLN A 159 -1.94 -1.58 7.56
C GLN A 159 -0.75 -2.52 7.80
N PHE A 160 0.33 -2.33 7.05
CA PHE A 160 1.58 -3.05 7.24
C PHE A 160 2.69 -2.04 7.55
N ASN A 161 2.67 -1.48 8.75
CA ASN A 161 3.72 -0.62 9.28
C ASN A 161 3.94 -1.03 10.74
N LEU A 162 5.09 -1.64 11.01
CA LEU A 162 5.33 -2.34 12.26
C LEU A 162 5.68 -1.40 13.43
N THR A 163 6.27 -0.24 13.15
CA THR A 163 6.64 0.76 14.17
C THR A 163 5.85 2.05 14.08
N THR A 164 5.03 2.22 13.04
CA THR A 164 4.18 3.40 12.76
C THR A 164 4.94 4.72 12.66
N ARG A 165 6.26 4.67 12.53
CA ARG A 165 7.10 5.86 12.32
C ARG A 165 6.84 6.48 10.95
N ARG A 166 7.03 7.79 10.87
CA ARG A 166 6.82 8.59 9.68
C ARG A 166 8.07 9.41 9.42
N TYR A 167 8.52 9.45 8.17
CA TYR A 167 9.76 10.11 7.80
C TYR A 167 9.54 11.10 6.67
N THR A 168 10.11 12.28 6.84
CA THR A 168 10.24 13.27 5.77
C THR A 168 11.38 12.87 4.82
N GLU A 169 11.46 13.54 3.68
CA GLU A 169 12.59 13.35 2.75
C GLU A 169 13.93 13.68 3.43
N THR A 170 13.96 14.72 4.26
CA THR A 170 15.15 15.11 5.04
C THR A 170 15.58 14.01 6.01
N ASP A 171 14.62 13.34 6.68
CA ASP A 171 14.92 12.23 7.58
C ASP A 171 15.55 11.06 6.81
N ILE A 172 14.97 10.70 5.65
CA ILE A 172 15.48 9.61 4.82
C ILE A 172 16.90 9.93 4.31
N PHE A 173 17.13 11.15 3.83
CA PHE A 173 18.48 11.59 3.46
C PHE A 173 19.46 11.46 4.62
N GLY A 174 19.07 11.89 5.82
CA GLY A 174 19.90 11.76 7.01
C GLY A 174 20.27 10.31 7.34
N PHE A 175 19.34 9.35 7.12
CA PHE A 175 19.66 7.93 7.28
C PHE A 175 20.60 7.40 6.19
N ILE A 176 20.45 7.83 4.95
CA ILE A 176 21.33 7.41 3.86
C ILE A 176 22.77 7.92 4.05
N GLU A 177 22.93 9.14 4.55
CA GLU A 177 24.25 9.75 4.81
C GLU A 177 24.95 9.18 6.05
N ASP A 178 24.21 8.62 7.01
CA ASP A 178 24.76 8.05 8.25
C ASP A 178 25.13 6.56 8.02
N THR A 179 26.42 6.27 7.99
CA THR A 179 26.97 4.92 7.77
C THR A 179 26.50 3.85 8.76
N ARG A 180 25.83 4.25 9.85
CA ARG A 180 25.21 3.32 10.79
C ARG A 180 23.87 2.80 10.31
N TYR A 181 23.29 3.41 9.29
CA TYR A 181 21.98 3.02 8.77
C TYR A 181 22.09 2.37 7.40
N CYS A 182 21.20 1.39 7.17
CA CYS A 182 20.90 0.86 5.85
C CYS A 182 19.42 1.13 5.57
N VAL A 183 19.14 1.78 4.45
CA VAL A 183 17.78 2.09 3.98
C VAL A 183 17.50 1.20 2.78
N TYR A 184 16.65 0.20 2.96
CA TYR A 184 16.23 -0.71 1.90
C TYR A 184 14.88 -0.30 1.35
N SER A 185 14.80 -0.18 0.04
CA SER A 185 13.55 0.01 -0.67
C SER A 185 13.20 -1.21 -1.50
N LEU A 186 11.91 -1.52 -1.58
CA LEU A 186 11.36 -2.65 -2.30
C LEU A 186 10.46 -2.17 -3.42
N SER A 187 10.78 -2.53 -4.66
CA SER A 187 9.91 -2.41 -5.82
C SER A 187 9.39 -3.79 -6.23
N VAL A 188 8.21 -3.83 -6.80
CA VAL A 188 7.53 -5.09 -7.14
C VAL A 188 6.92 -4.99 -8.53
N CYS A 189 7.13 -6.00 -9.35
CA CYS A 189 6.39 -6.17 -10.59
C CYS A 189 5.80 -7.60 -10.73
N ASP A 190 4.86 -7.74 -11.63
CA ASP A 190 4.31 -9.02 -12.05
C ASP A 190 3.93 -8.99 -13.54
N LYS A 191 3.51 -10.09 -14.12
CA LYS A 191 3.13 -10.17 -15.55
C LYS A 191 2.03 -9.20 -15.99
N TYR A 192 1.32 -8.54 -15.07
CA TYR A 192 0.25 -7.58 -15.38
C TYR A 192 0.70 -6.14 -15.29
N GLY A 193 1.86 -5.87 -14.65
CA GLY A 193 2.41 -4.53 -14.55
C GLY A 193 3.26 -4.30 -13.31
N ASP A 194 3.82 -3.11 -13.26
CA ASP A 194 4.69 -2.62 -12.21
C ASP A 194 3.87 -1.91 -11.11
N TYR A 195 4.16 -2.24 -9.85
CA TYR A 195 3.57 -1.59 -8.67
C TYR A 195 4.41 -0.41 -8.18
N GLY A 196 5.62 -0.25 -8.73
CA GLY A 196 6.63 0.69 -8.27
C GLY A 196 7.18 0.37 -6.89
N SER A 197 7.74 1.37 -6.23
CA SER A 197 8.23 1.20 -4.86
C SER A 197 7.07 0.97 -3.89
N THR A 198 7.13 -0.13 -3.17
CA THR A 198 6.04 -0.65 -2.35
C THR A 198 6.43 -1.04 -0.94
N GLY A 199 7.73 -1.04 -0.60
CA GLY A 199 8.21 -1.34 0.73
C GLY A 199 9.42 -0.51 1.14
N LEU A 200 9.62 -0.42 2.44
CA LEU A 200 10.73 0.27 3.09
C LEU A 200 11.16 -0.50 4.33
N ALA A 201 12.46 -0.68 4.49
CA ALA A 201 13.05 -1.04 5.78
C ALA A 201 14.22 -0.12 6.10
N ILE A 202 14.30 0.32 7.35
CA ILE A 202 15.41 1.12 7.88
C ILE A 202 16.04 0.32 9.00
N ILE A 203 17.33 0.05 8.88
CA ILE A 203 18.09 -0.76 9.81
C ILE A 203 19.19 0.11 10.44
N LEU A 204 19.24 0.16 11.77
CA LEU A 204 20.32 0.77 12.53
C LEU A 204 21.31 -0.31 12.94
N ILE A 205 22.59 -0.12 12.60
CA ILE A 205 23.69 -1.03 12.95
C ILE A 205 24.52 -0.39 14.06
N ASN A 206 24.74 -1.15 15.13
CA ASN A 206 25.59 -0.73 16.23
C ASN A 206 26.47 -1.91 16.68
N GLY A 207 27.70 -1.95 16.18
CA GLY A 207 28.59 -3.09 16.39
C GLY A 207 28.03 -4.38 15.80
N GLY A 208 28.00 -5.47 16.58
CA GLY A 208 27.46 -6.76 16.15
C GLY A 208 25.93 -6.92 16.22
N ILE A 209 25.20 -5.81 16.51
CA ILE A 209 23.74 -5.82 16.68
C ILE A 209 23.12 -4.86 15.67
N ALA A 210 22.13 -5.33 14.95
CA ALA A 210 21.27 -4.51 14.10
C ALA A 210 19.86 -4.39 14.71
N THR A 211 19.19 -3.29 14.44
CA THR A 211 17.81 -3.03 14.89
C THR A 211 16.97 -2.54 13.72
N ILE A 212 15.86 -3.18 13.47
CA ILE A 212 14.87 -2.74 12.51
C ILE A 212 14.15 -1.52 13.11
N ASP A 213 14.53 -0.33 12.64
CA ASP A 213 13.91 0.93 13.05
C ASP A 213 12.51 1.07 12.44
N SER A 214 12.37 0.71 11.17
CA SER A 214 11.08 0.67 10.47
C SER A 214 11.04 -0.47 9.45
N PHE A 215 9.86 -1.11 9.35
CA PHE A 215 9.56 -2.07 8.29
C PHE A 215 8.11 -1.88 7.88
N LEU A 216 7.89 -1.59 6.61
CA LEU A 216 6.56 -1.34 6.09
C LEU A 216 6.38 -1.83 4.65
N ILE A 217 5.15 -2.25 4.35
CA ILE A 217 4.74 -2.75 3.04
C ILE A 217 3.43 -2.06 2.63
N SER A 218 3.39 -1.55 1.42
CA SER A 218 2.19 -0.94 0.83
C SER A 218 1.02 -1.93 0.77
N CYS A 219 -0.20 -1.45 1.08
CA CYS A 219 -1.41 -2.27 1.01
C CYS A 219 -1.66 -2.89 -0.38
N ARG A 220 -1.07 -2.35 -1.45
CA ARG A 220 -1.20 -2.84 -2.83
C ARG A 220 -0.67 -4.25 -3.03
N ILE A 221 0.30 -4.68 -2.21
CA ILE A 221 0.99 -5.97 -2.38
C ILE A 221 0.79 -6.93 -1.19
N ILE A 222 0.06 -6.53 -0.16
CA ILE A 222 -0.25 -7.39 1.00
C ILE A 222 -0.96 -8.70 0.54
N GLY A 223 -0.62 -9.80 1.20
CA GLY A 223 -1.20 -11.12 0.93
C GLY A 223 -0.59 -11.86 -0.26
N ARG A 224 0.65 -11.54 -0.62
CA ARG A 224 1.45 -12.22 -1.66
C ARG A 224 2.73 -12.84 -1.13
N TYR A 225 2.94 -12.79 0.18
CA TYR A 225 4.12 -13.30 0.87
C TYR A 225 5.44 -12.59 0.52
N ILE A 226 5.37 -11.42 -0.13
CA ILE A 226 6.52 -10.60 -0.52
C ILE A 226 7.26 -10.07 0.72
N GLU A 227 6.52 -9.77 1.79
CA GLU A 227 7.05 -9.36 3.09
C GLU A 227 8.08 -10.34 3.66
N PHE A 228 7.86 -11.64 3.46
CA PHE A 228 8.80 -12.68 3.91
C PHE A 228 10.07 -12.74 3.06
N SER A 229 9.96 -12.54 1.76
CA SER A 229 11.14 -12.47 0.89
C SER A 229 11.96 -11.21 1.16
N PHE A 230 11.30 -10.10 1.49
CA PHE A 230 11.97 -8.85 1.82
C PHE A 230 12.74 -8.93 3.15
N ILE A 231 12.11 -9.46 4.21
CA ILE A 231 12.80 -9.63 5.50
C ILE A 231 13.91 -10.68 5.40
N ASP A 232 13.72 -11.78 4.64
CA ASP A 232 14.73 -12.79 4.38
C ASP A 232 15.98 -12.19 3.71
N TYR A 233 15.79 -11.34 2.69
CA TYR A 233 16.88 -10.63 2.05
C TYR A 233 17.67 -9.77 3.06
N ILE A 234 16.97 -8.99 3.90
CA ILE A 234 17.61 -8.13 4.92
C ILE A 234 18.38 -8.97 5.93
N ILE A 235 17.81 -10.08 6.41
CA ILE A 235 18.47 -10.98 7.36
C ILE A 235 19.76 -11.54 6.76
N ASN A 236 19.74 -11.97 5.51
CA ASN A 236 20.92 -12.46 4.82
C ASN A 236 22.00 -11.38 4.66
N LYS A 237 21.61 -10.15 4.26
CA LYS A 237 22.55 -9.02 4.20
C LYS A 237 23.17 -8.69 5.57
N MET A 238 22.39 -8.72 6.65
CA MET A 238 22.92 -8.51 8.01
C MET A 238 23.88 -9.62 8.42
N ARG A 239 23.58 -10.87 8.08
CA ARG A 239 24.47 -12.00 8.34
C ARG A 239 25.79 -11.89 7.58
N ASP A 240 25.75 -11.49 6.30
CA ASP A 240 26.93 -11.28 5.48
C ASP A 240 27.82 -10.13 6.02
N ASN A 241 27.22 -9.15 6.68
CA ASN A 241 27.88 -8.06 7.39
C ASN A 241 28.37 -8.44 8.82
N ASN A 242 28.38 -9.75 9.16
CA ASN A 242 28.78 -10.26 10.47
C ASN A 242 27.99 -9.71 11.67
N ILE A 243 26.71 -9.39 11.46
CA ILE A 243 25.79 -9.06 12.53
C ILE A 243 25.36 -10.34 13.25
N GLU A 244 25.40 -10.34 14.56
CA GLU A 244 25.04 -11.51 15.38
C GLU A 244 23.55 -11.53 15.72
N PHE A 245 22.97 -10.36 16.04
CA PHE A 245 21.58 -10.23 16.43
C PHE A 245 20.85 -9.16 15.62
N LEU A 246 19.62 -9.46 15.21
CA LEU A 246 18.70 -8.52 14.60
C LEU A 246 17.51 -8.32 15.54
N ASN A 247 17.40 -7.11 16.10
CA ASN A 247 16.31 -6.73 16.98
C ASN A 247 15.18 -6.04 16.17
N ALA A 248 13.95 -6.22 16.66
CA ALA A 248 12.78 -5.65 16.00
C ALA A 248 11.73 -5.22 17.04
N LYS A 249 10.86 -4.30 16.64
CA LYS A 249 9.75 -3.82 17.47
C LYS A 249 8.46 -3.78 16.68
N TYR A 250 7.38 -4.24 17.29
CA TYR A 250 6.02 -4.03 16.82
C TYR A 250 5.30 -3.05 17.76
N ILE A 251 4.62 -2.05 17.19
CA ILE A 251 3.79 -1.08 17.92
C ILE A 251 2.36 -1.23 17.41
N LYS A 252 1.47 -1.65 18.29
CA LYS A 252 0.06 -1.90 17.98
C LYS A 252 -0.72 -0.62 17.71
N THR A 253 -1.53 -0.64 16.66
CA THR A 253 -2.50 0.42 16.33
C THR A 253 -3.82 -0.18 15.91
N GLY A 254 -4.87 0.65 15.79
CA GLY A 254 -6.16 0.18 15.27
C GLY A 254 -6.14 -0.29 13.81
N LYS A 255 -5.06 -0.03 13.06
CA LYS A 255 -4.98 -0.31 11.61
C LYS A 255 -4.00 -1.44 11.24
N ASN A 256 -3.07 -1.84 12.13
CA ASN A 256 -2.01 -2.83 11.83
C ASN A 256 -2.14 -4.17 12.58
N ASN A 257 -3.29 -4.49 13.15
CA ASN A 257 -3.49 -5.73 13.91
C ASN A 257 -3.15 -7.00 13.10
N GLN A 258 -3.31 -6.98 11.78
CA GLN A 258 -3.02 -8.13 10.92
C GLN A 258 -1.52 -8.49 10.86
N THR A 259 -0.63 -7.59 11.29
CA THR A 259 0.82 -7.79 11.29
C THR A 259 1.40 -8.06 12.68
N GLU A 260 0.54 -8.28 13.68
CA GLU A 260 0.94 -8.43 15.09
C GLU A 260 1.94 -9.57 15.33
N ASN A 261 1.84 -10.65 14.55
CA ASN A 261 2.69 -11.85 14.70
C ASN A 261 3.75 -11.97 13.58
N PHE A 262 3.91 -10.95 12.73
CA PHE A 262 4.81 -11.03 11.58
C PHE A 262 6.24 -11.44 11.94
N TYR A 263 6.82 -10.86 13.00
CA TYR A 263 8.17 -11.22 13.41
C TYR A 263 8.25 -12.65 14.00
N GLU A 264 7.22 -13.09 14.71
CA GLU A 264 7.12 -14.47 15.19
C GLU A 264 7.05 -15.45 14.01
N ASP A 265 6.23 -15.13 12.99
CA ASP A 265 6.12 -15.91 11.76
C ASP A 265 7.45 -15.96 10.98
N CYS A 266 8.31 -14.94 11.13
CA CYS A 266 9.66 -14.89 10.58
C CYS A 266 10.73 -15.56 11.45
N GLY A 267 10.35 -16.17 12.59
CA GLY A 267 11.28 -16.89 13.47
C GLY A 267 12.02 -16.03 14.47
N PHE A 268 11.58 -14.80 14.73
CA PHE A 268 12.11 -13.99 15.82
C PHE A 268 11.58 -14.46 17.18
N ASP A 269 12.44 -14.46 18.18
CA ASP A 269 12.07 -14.73 19.56
C ASP A 269 11.43 -13.48 20.19
N LEU A 270 10.28 -13.66 20.86
CA LEU A 270 9.63 -12.60 21.62
C LEU A 270 10.39 -12.39 22.94
N ILE A 271 10.96 -11.19 23.13
CA ILE A 271 11.74 -10.83 24.32
C ILE A 271 10.86 -10.14 25.37
N GLU A 272 10.01 -9.22 24.93
CA GLU A 272 9.17 -8.42 25.81
C GLU A 272 7.82 -8.14 25.15
N THR A 273 6.75 -8.15 25.94
CA THR A 273 5.41 -7.76 25.48
C THR A 273 4.77 -6.79 26.46
N SER A 274 4.07 -5.81 25.90
CA SER A 274 3.23 -4.86 26.63
C SER A 274 1.84 -4.77 26.00
N LYS A 275 0.95 -3.94 26.55
CA LYS A 275 -0.38 -3.71 25.97
C LYS A 275 -0.33 -3.11 24.55
N THR A 276 0.72 -2.39 24.22
CA THR A 276 0.83 -1.59 22.98
C THR A 276 2.03 -1.94 22.13
N SER A 277 2.94 -2.80 22.60
CA SER A 277 4.15 -3.14 21.84
C SER A 277 4.70 -4.51 22.20
N LYS A 278 5.43 -5.09 21.24
CA LYS A 278 6.23 -6.31 21.39
C LYS A 278 7.65 -6.02 20.94
N ILE A 279 8.64 -6.59 21.62
CA ILE A 279 10.07 -6.48 21.28
C ILE A 279 10.56 -7.87 20.96
N TYR A 280 11.32 -7.99 19.89
CA TYR A 280 11.80 -9.23 19.33
C TYR A 280 13.31 -9.21 19.12
N SER A 281 13.93 -10.37 19.13
CA SER A 281 15.33 -10.57 18.74
C SER A 281 15.47 -11.85 17.93
N LEU A 282 16.37 -11.82 16.95
CA LEU A 282 16.72 -12.98 16.14
C LEU A 282 18.23 -13.16 16.18
N LYS A 283 18.70 -14.33 16.60
CA LYS A 283 20.11 -14.73 16.46
C LYS A 283 20.32 -15.21 15.02
N LEU A 284 21.09 -14.45 14.20
CA LEU A 284 21.20 -14.67 12.77
C LEU A 284 21.83 -16.01 12.37
N GLU A 285 22.75 -16.54 13.21
CA GLU A 285 23.34 -17.87 13.00
C GLU A 285 22.29 -19.00 12.96
N LYS A 286 21.19 -18.86 13.72
CA LYS A 286 20.13 -19.87 13.83
C LYS A 286 19.00 -19.66 12.82
N TYR A 287 19.05 -18.59 12.03
CA TYR A 287 17.98 -18.29 11.09
C TYR A 287 17.90 -19.31 9.98
N THR A 288 16.71 -19.85 9.81
CA THR A 288 16.30 -20.64 8.64
C THR A 288 15.17 -19.92 7.95
N ILE A 289 15.17 -19.90 6.62
CA ILE A 289 14.15 -19.23 5.81
C ILE A 289 12.76 -19.74 6.21
N ASN A 290 11.92 -18.82 6.65
CA ASN A 290 10.55 -19.13 7.05
C ASN A 290 9.56 -18.24 6.29
N GLY A 291 8.52 -18.84 5.68
CA GLY A 291 7.47 -18.14 4.97
C GLY A 291 7.81 -17.64 3.55
N LYS A 292 9.10 -17.69 3.15
CA LYS A 292 9.51 -17.35 1.78
C LYS A 292 8.89 -18.31 0.77
N LYS A 293 8.54 -17.79 -0.40
CA LYS A 293 7.94 -18.54 -1.50
C LYS A 293 8.88 -18.60 -2.71
N ASP A 294 9.11 -19.81 -3.23
CA ASP A 294 10.03 -20.06 -4.34
C ASP A 294 9.60 -19.40 -5.67
N TYR A 295 8.32 -19.00 -5.79
CA TYR A 295 7.79 -18.31 -6.96
C TYR A 295 8.06 -16.80 -6.97
N ILE A 296 8.77 -16.26 -5.98
CA ILE A 296 9.16 -14.84 -5.92
C ILE A 296 10.63 -14.74 -6.32
N GLU A 297 10.90 -14.10 -7.44
CA GLU A 297 12.24 -13.78 -7.89
C GLU A 297 12.74 -12.53 -7.16
N VAL A 298 13.95 -12.58 -6.63
CA VAL A 298 14.57 -11.47 -5.87
C VAL A 298 15.78 -10.97 -6.64
N ILE A 299 15.76 -9.68 -6.98
CA ILE A 299 16.84 -8.97 -7.68
C ILE A 299 17.46 -7.97 -6.70
N ASP A 300 18.79 -7.97 -6.61
CA ASP A 300 19.62 -7.03 -5.85
C ASP A 300 20.08 -5.91 -6.80
N GLU A 301 19.71 -4.63 -6.53
CA GLU A 301 20.04 -3.44 -7.35
C GLU A 301 21.03 -2.51 -6.66
#